data_94ee6614a9d2896a0f408cbd6fa8fdfe
#
_entry.id   94ee6614a9d2896a0f408cbd6fa8fdfe
#
_cell.length_a   1.000
_cell.length_b   1.000
_cell.length_c   1.000
_cell.angle_alpha   90.00
_cell.angle_beta   90.00
_cell.angle_gamma   90.00
#
_symmetry.space_group_name_H-M   'P 1'
#
loop_
_entity.id
_entity.type
_entity.pdbx_description
1 polymer ?
#
loop_
_entity_poly.entity_id
_entity_poly.type
_entity_poly.pdbx_seq_one_letter_code
_entity_poly.pdbx_strand_id
1 'polypeptide(L)'
;MDTILLVNDSATLTKVLSNHFQKAGYRVIAVSGVMDAYEAFIRNDVDLILTDFVLRDKDGSEVIKTFRSKKSGRTLPIVVFTAMDDEETVKSCKDAGASLVLAKSSGTSHLLESIERLIEEYKANQPSHSLDNDMGLCIVKATSEVFRTMMSLKAVPGEVSIEKAQIRKAEVIGSIGVAGFLTGSISLFMPKALAQRAVAAMLMMEPGTILPDSELVDAIGELTNMVGGSIKTELFQKTPLFDISIPSVYIGEDLQRRSVSDDLCFLVPFTVGDLNFSVEFLMVTKKDGGTGVQQTLVNSNHG
;
A
#
# COMPACT_ATOMS: atom_id res chain seq x y z
N MET A 1 17.45 8.81 13.02
CA MET A 1 18.14 7.50 12.99
C MET A 1 17.71 6.83 11.70
N ASP A 2 18.64 6.62 10.81
CA ASP A 2 18.35 6.19 9.46
C ASP A 2 18.07 4.69 9.41
N THR A 3 17.16 4.27 8.54
CA THR A 3 16.68 2.90 8.48
C THR A 3 17.18 2.22 7.22
N ILE A 4 17.90 1.12 7.38
CA ILE A 4 18.34 0.23 6.30
C ILE A 4 17.43 -0.98 6.25
N LEU A 5 16.80 -1.22 5.11
CA LEU A 5 16.09 -2.47 4.81
C LEU A 5 17.07 -3.46 4.20
N LEU A 6 17.42 -4.49 4.96
CA LEU A 6 18.35 -5.53 4.56
C LEU A 6 17.59 -6.75 4.03
N VAL A 7 17.73 -7.05 2.74
CA VAL A 7 17.11 -8.19 2.07
C VAL A 7 18.19 -9.25 1.80
N ASN A 8 18.22 -10.31 2.60
CA ASN A 8 19.19 -11.37 2.46
C ASN A 8 18.67 -12.69 3.06
N ASP A 9 18.82 -13.78 2.35
CA ASP A 9 18.36 -15.11 2.78
C ASP A 9 19.37 -15.89 3.66
N SER A 10 20.60 -15.40 3.76
CA SER A 10 21.64 -15.96 4.64
C SER A 10 21.51 -15.40 6.05
N ALA A 11 20.99 -16.21 6.99
CA ALA A 11 20.85 -15.81 8.40
C ALA A 11 22.16 -15.36 9.03
N THR A 12 23.28 -15.99 8.66
CA THR A 12 24.62 -15.65 9.17
C THR A 12 25.05 -14.26 8.68
N LEU A 13 24.95 -13.99 7.37
CA LEU A 13 25.32 -12.71 6.81
C LEU A 13 24.42 -11.58 7.29
N THR A 14 23.11 -11.84 7.35
CA THR A 14 22.12 -10.93 7.92
C THR A 14 22.50 -10.50 9.33
N LYS A 15 22.86 -11.44 10.20
CA LYS A 15 23.27 -11.14 11.58
C LYS A 15 24.56 -10.30 11.62
N VAL A 16 25.55 -10.62 10.79
CA VAL A 16 26.82 -9.88 10.73
C VAL A 16 26.58 -8.45 10.25
N LEU A 17 25.88 -8.27 9.15
CA LEU A 17 25.59 -6.94 8.58
C LEU A 17 24.69 -6.12 9.51
N SER A 18 23.64 -6.72 10.11
CA SER A 18 22.79 -6.03 11.06
C SER A 18 23.56 -5.51 12.26
N ASN A 19 24.43 -6.33 12.85
CA ASN A 19 25.27 -5.90 13.96
C ASN A 19 26.25 -4.77 13.57
N HIS A 20 26.78 -4.84 12.34
CA HIS A 20 27.71 -3.82 11.83
C HIS A 20 27.00 -2.47 11.67
N PHE A 21 25.85 -2.44 11.01
CA PHE A 21 25.07 -1.23 10.80
C PHE A 21 24.47 -0.66 12.10
N GLN A 22 23.99 -1.52 13.01
CA GLN A 22 23.50 -1.08 14.32
C GLN A 22 24.59 -0.40 15.14
N LYS A 23 25.83 -0.92 15.11
CA LYS A 23 26.97 -0.27 15.76
C LYS A 23 27.32 1.08 15.12
N ALA A 24 27.08 1.25 13.83
CA ALA A 24 27.23 2.51 13.11
C ALA A 24 26.05 3.50 13.32
N GLY A 25 25.03 3.11 14.11
CA GLY A 25 23.92 4.00 14.44
C GLY A 25 22.70 3.90 13.53
N TYR A 26 22.60 2.87 12.69
CA TYR A 26 21.43 2.63 11.84
C TYR A 26 20.38 1.74 12.51
N ARG A 27 19.12 1.99 12.20
CA ARG A 27 18.06 1.01 12.42
C ARG A 27 18.10 0.00 11.27
N VAL A 28 18.10 -1.29 11.56
CA VAL A 28 18.12 -2.34 10.54
C VAL A 28 16.83 -3.15 10.62
N ILE A 29 16.14 -3.25 9.48
CA ILE A 29 15.02 -4.15 9.29
C ILE A 29 15.50 -5.23 8.33
N ALA A 30 15.60 -6.47 8.84
CA ALA A 30 16.14 -7.58 8.07
C ALA A 30 15.02 -8.53 7.64
N VAL A 31 15.02 -8.89 6.37
CA VAL A 31 14.03 -9.78 5.75
C VAL A 31 14.69 -10.73 4.77
N SER A 32 14.05 -11.85 4.45
CA SER A 32 14.64 -12.91 3.63
C SER A 32 14.16 -12.95 2.18
N GLY A 33 13.11 -12.22 1.84
CA GLY A 33 12.50 -12.26 0.51
C GLY A 33 11.98 -10.93 0.02
N VAL A 34 11.67 -10.87 -1.28
CA VAL A 34 11.18 -9.67 -1.98
C VAL A 34 9.88 -9.16 -1.37
N MET A 35 9.00 -10.08 -1.00
CA MET A 35 7.66 -9.76 -0.50
C MET A 35 7.73 -9.19 0.92
N ASP A 36 8.52 -9.82 1.79
CA ASP A 36 8.78 -9.31 3.15
C ASP A 36 9.46 -7.93 3.11
N ALA A 37 10.35 -7.73 2.12
CA ALA A 37 11.01 -6.45 1.91
C ALA A 37 10.02 -5.34 1.57
N TYR A 38 9.06 -5.62 0.71
CA TYR A 38 8.04 -4.65 0.36
C TYR A 38 7.10 -4.34 1.53
N GLU A 39 6.71 -5.35 2.31
CA GLU A 39 5.92 -5.16 3.54
C GLU A 39 6.67 -4.27 4.55
N ALA A 40 7.93 -4.60 4.79
CA ALA A 40 8.76 -3.81 5.69
C ALA A 40 8.90 -2.36 5.22
N PHE A 41 9.04 -2.16 3.90
CA PHE A 41 9.13 -0.84 3.30
C PHE A 41 7.85 -0.01 3.48
N ILE A 42 6.66 -0.60 3.30
CA ILE A 42 5.38 0.12 3.49
C ILE A 42 5.16 0.50 4.95
N ARG A 43 5.63 -0.33 5.89
CA ARG A 43 5.39 -0.14 7.32
C ARG A 43 6.42 0.72 8.03
N ASN A 44 7.50 1.07 7.36
CA ASN A 44 8.61 1.79 7.98
C ASN A 44 9.17 2.85 7.04
N ASP A 45 9.65 3.94 7.63
CA ASP A 45 10.45 4.91 6.90
C ASP A 45 11.82 4.30 6.61
N VAL A 46 12.03 3.91 5.35
CA VAL A 46 13.27 3.28 4.88
C VAL A 46 14.07 4.30 4.09
N ASP A 47 15.32 4.50 4.49
CA ASP A 47 16.24 5.46 3.86
C ASP A 47 17.12 4.78 2.79
N LEU A 48 17.31 3.44 2.87
CA LEU A 48 18.09 2.67 1.90
C LEU A 48 17.68 1.20 1.92
N ILE A 49 17.69 0.58 0.74
CA ILE A 49 17.57 -0.88 0.60
C ILE A 49 18.94 -1.46 0.28
N LEU A 50 19.34 -2.47 1.06
CA LEU A 50 20.52 -3.30 0.80
C LEU A 50 20.06 -4.71 0.48
N THR A 51 20.34 -5.21 -0.71
CA THR A 51 19.93 -6.55 -1.14
C THR A 51 21.11 -7.38 -1.63
N ASP A 52 21.03 -8.69 -1.44
CA ASP A 52 21.84 -9.62 -2.20
C ASP A 52 21.30 -9.75 -3.63
N PHE A 53 22.14 -10.15 -4.58
CA PHE A 53 21.69 -10.51 -5.91
C PHE A 53 21.07 -11.90 -5.95
N VAL A 54 21.61 -12.86 -5.19
CA VAL A 54 21.09 -14.23 -5.12
C VAL A 54 20.19 -14.36 -3.89
N LEU A 55 18.91 -14.57 -4.10
CA LEU A 55 17.90 -14.86 -3.08
C LEU A 55 17.23 -16.20 -3.43
N ARG A 56 16.67 -16.92 -2.44
CA ARG A 56 16.11 -18.26 -2.63
C ARG A 56 15.01 -18.33 -3.70
N ASP A 57 14.18 -17.34 -3.77
CA ASP A 57 12.96 -17.37 -4.58
C ASP A 57 13.10 -16.57 -5.89
N LYS A 58 14.03 -15.61 -5.93
CA LYS A 58 14.20 -14.67 -7.03
C LYS A 58 15.60 -14.04 -7.01
N ASP A 59 16.02 -13.49 -8.12
CA ASP A 59 17.25 -12.71 -8.16
C ASP A 59 17.03 -11.28 -7.64
N GLY A 60 18.11 -10.63 -7.20
CA GLY A 60 18.04 -9.27 -6.64
C GLY A 60 17.58 -8.22 -7.66
N SER A 61 17.64 -8.50 -8.96
CA SER A 61 17.10 -7.59 -9.99
C SER A 61 15.58 -7.45 -9.88
N GLU A 62 14.89 -8.48 -9.42
CA GLU A 62 13.44 -8.42 -9.16
C GLU A 62 13.10 -7.56 -7.96
N VAL A 63 13.93 -7.59 -6.90
CA VAL A 63 13.81 -6.64 -5.77
C VAL A 63 13.88 -5.22 -6.33
N ILE A 64 14.94 -4.91 -7.09
CA ILE A 64 15.14 -3.58 -7.64
C ILE A 64 13.97 -3.16 -8.53
N LYS A 65 13.54 -4.00 -9.47
CA LYS A 65 12.40 -3.72 -10.37
C LYS A 65 11.11 -3.48 -9.59
N THR A 66 10.85 -4.25 -8.54
CA THR A 66 9.68 -4.11 -7.68
C THR A 66 9.64 -2.72 -7.05
N PHE A 67 10.74 -2.25 -6.48
CA PHE A 67 10.80 -0.91 -5.87
C PHE A 67 10.82 0.20 -6.91
N ARG A 68 11.57 0.07 -8.01
CA ARG A 68 11.64 1.09 -9.08
C ARG A 68 10.32 1.28 -9.83
N SER A 69 9.46 0.28 -9.84
CA SER A 69 8.11 0.41 -10.43
C SER A 69 7.19 1.33 -9.63
N LYS A 70 7.53 1.65 -8.37
CA LYS A 70 6.75 2.49 -7.46
C LYS A 70 7.28 3.91 -7.43
N LYS A 71 6.38 4.88 -7.26
CA LYS A 71 6.75 6.30 -7.22
C LYS A 71 7.67 6.60 -6.02
N SER A 72 7.36 6.06 -4.84
CA SER A 72 8.15 6.15 -3.61
C SER A 72 9.51 5.47 -3.70
N GLY A 73 9.61 4.38 -4.44
CA GLY A 73 10.87 3.65 -4.62
C GLY A 73 11.77 4.15 -5.75
N ARG A 74 11.30 5.12 -6.57
CA ARG A 74 12.06 5.56 -7.76
C ARG A 74 13.40 6.20 -7.41
N THR A 75 13.45 6.97 -6.35
CA THR A 75 14.63 7.71 -5.91
C THR A 75 15.34 7.07 -4.72
N LEU A 76 14.68 6.11 -4.03
CA LEU A 76 15.26 5.42 -2.88
C LEU A 76 16.58 4.72 -3.28
N PRO A 77 17.67 4.91 -2.55
CA PRO A 77 18.91 4.22 -2.84
C PRO A 77 18.76 2.71 -2.64
N ILE A 78 19.12 1.95 -3.67
CA ILE A 78 19.16 0.49 -3.65
C ILE A 78 20.57 0.04 -3.94
N VAL A 79 21.20 -0.60 -2.96
CA VAL A 79 22.54 -1.17 -3.04
C VAL A 79 22.45 -2.67 -3.17
N VAL A 80 23.11 -3.22 -4.18
CA VAL A 80 23.29 -4.67 -4.32
C VAL A 80 24.66 -5.04 -3.75
N PHE A 81 24.70 -5.94 -2.79
CA PHE A 81 25.94 -6.44 -2.16
C PHE A 81 26.06 -7.93 -2.41
N THR A 82 26.82 -8.30 -3.43
CA THR A 82 26.82 -9.65 -3.98
C THR A 82 28.21 -10.28 -4.06
N ALA A 83 28.25 -11.60 -4.06
CA ALA A 83 29.46 -12.36 -4.36
C ALA A 83 29.70 -12.50 -5.89
N MET A 84 28.66 -12.23 -6.70
CA MET A 84 28.72 -12.27 -8.15
C MET A 84 29.02 -10.84 -8.67
N ASP A 85 30.26 -10.59 -9.04
CA ASP A 85 30.75 -9.30 -9.51
C ASP A 85 31.15 -9.33 -11.01
N ASP A 86 30.67 -10.32 -11.74
CA ASP A 86 30.84 -10.41 -13.20
C ASP A 86 30.07 -9.28 -13.91
N GLU A 87 30.53 -8.95 -15.10
CA GLU A 87 30.05 -7.81 -15.88
C GLU A 87 28.57 -7.90 -16.24
N GLU A 88 28.06 -9.12 -16.46
CA GLU A 88 26.66 -9.40 -16.80
C GLU A 88 25.74 -9.14 -15.60
N THR A 89 26.11 -9.64 -14.42
CA THR A 89 25.38 -9.41 -13.16
C THR A 89 25.34 -7.93 -12.80
N VAL A 90 26.48 -7.23 -12.87
CA VAL A 90 26.55 -5.79 -12.60
C VAL A 90 25.68 -5.01 -13.57
N LYS A 91 25.73 -5.34 -14.87
CA LYS A 91 24.88 -4.71 -15.88
C LYS A 91 23.41 -4.96 -15.63
N SER A 92 23.01 -6.20 -15.34
CA SER A 92 21.61 -6.56 -15.02
C SER A 92 21.07 -5.75 -13.84
N CYS A 93 21.86 -5.59 -12.77
CA CYS A 93 21.47 -4.79 -11.62
C CYS A 93 21.31 -3.30 -11.97
N LYS A 94 22.24 -2.74 -12.75
CA LYS A 94 22.19 -1.34 -13.20
C LYS A 94 20.99 -1.08 -14.11
N ASP A 95 20.74 -1.97 -15.06
CA ASP A 95 19.58 -1.90 -15.98
C ASP A 95 18.26 -2.02 -15.21
N ALA A 96 18.23 -2.78 -14.12
CA ALA A 96 17.10 -2.84 -13.21
C ALA A 96 16.93 -1.56 -12.36
N GLY A 97 17.95 -0.71 -12.28
CA GLY A 97 17.92 0.57 -11.56
C GLY A 97 18.59 0.55 -10.18
N ALA A 98 19.56 -0.34 -9.94
CA ALA A 98 20.40 -0.28 -8.75
C ALA A 98 21.14 1.07 -8.67
N SER A 99 21.20 1.67 -7.48
CA SER A 99 22.00 2.87 -7.24
C SER A 99 23.48 2.56 -7.19
N LEU A 100 23.81 1.37 -6.65
CA LEU A 100 25.18 0.89 -6.53
C LEU A 100 25.20 -0.64 -6.51
N VAL A 101 26.22 -1.22 -7.10
CA VAL A 101 26.53 -2.67 -7.00
C VAL A 101 27.92 -2.79 -6.41
N LEU A 102 28.04 -3.51 -5.31
CA LEU A 102 29.28 -3.76 -4.60
C LEU A 102 29.54 -5.25 -4.47
N ALA A 103 30.78 -5.65 -4.75
CA ALA A 103 31.24 -7.00 -4.48
C ALA A 103 31.39 -7.23 -2.97
N LYS A 104 31.00 -8.39 -2.45
CA LYS A 104 31.24 -8.76 -1.04
C LYS A 104 32.72 -8.78 -0.67
N SER A 105 33.59 -8.97 -1.66
CA SER A 105 35.05 -8.89 -1.52
C SER A 105 35.56 -7.48 -1.18
N SER A 106 34.81 -6.41 -1.46
CA SER A 106 35.19 -5.03 -1.14
C SER A 106 35.18 -4.70 0.36
N GLY A 107 34.56 -5.56 1.16
CA GLY A 107 34.52 -5.45 2.62
C GLY A 107 33.38 -4.54 3.15
N THR A 108 33.10 -4.70 4.45
CA THR A 108 31.98 -4.00 5.11
C THR A 108 32.27 -2.52 5.36
N SER A 109 33.53 -2.10 5.48
CA SER A 109 33.88 -0.69 5.65
C SER A 109 33.54 0.14 4.42
N HIS A 110 33.92 -0.34 3.24
CA HIS A 110 33.59 0.33 1.97
C HIS A 110 32.07 0.33 1.69
N LEU A 111 31.38 -0.74 2.08
CA LEU A 111 29.92 -0.80 2.04
C LEU A 111 29.30 0.30 2.92
N LEU A 112 29.80 0.48 4.14
CA LEU A 112 29.26 1.47 5.08
C LEU A 112 29.45 2.89 4.56
N GLU A 113 30.66 3.26 4.10
CA GLU A 113 30.94 4.57 3.50
C GLU A 113 30.03 4.88 2.30
N SER A 114 29.79 3.84 1.46
CA SER A 114 28.90 3.98 0.31
C SER A 114 27.46 4.19 0.71
N ILE A 115 26.98 3.51 1.75
CA ILE A 115 25.64 3.65 2.30
C ILE A 115 25.45 5.05 2.89
N GLU A 116 26.39 5.54 3.70
CA GLU A 116 26.36 6.88 4.29
C GLU A 116 26.19 7.95 3.21
N ARG A 117 27.06 7.93 2.21
CA ARG A 117 26.99 8.87 1.09
C ARG A 117 25.63 8.81 0.36
N LEU A 118 25.13 7.61 0.04
CA LEU A 118 23.89 7.46 -0.70
C LEU A 118 22.67 7.93 0.10
N ILE A 119 22.65 7.71 1.41
CA ILE A 119 21.58 8.22 2.30
C ILE A 119 21.63 9.75 2.37
N GLU A 120 22.82 10.35 2.51
CA GLU A 120 22.97 11.81 2.52
C GLU A 120 22.51 12.44 1.20
N GLU A 121 22.95 11.90 0.06
CA GLU A 121 22.51 12.34 -1.26
C GLU A 121 20.99 12.19 -1.45
N TYR A 122 20.43 11.08 -0.98
CA TYR A 122 19.00 10.83 -1.03
C TYR A 122 18.21 11.87 -0.23
N LYS A 123 18.61 12.15 1.00
CA LYS A 123 17.96 13.13 1.86
C LYS A 123 18.08 14.56 1.35
N ALA A 124 19.23 14.92 0.81
CA ALA A 124 19.44 16.24 0.22
C ALA A 124 18.55 16.51 -0.99
N ASN A 125 18.16 15.45 -1.72
CA ASN A 125 17.34 15.53 -2.93
C ASN A 125 15.86 15.23 -2.71
N GLN A 126 15.43 14.92 -1.47
CA GLN A 126 14.03 14.68 -1.18
C GLN A 126 13.25 15.97 -0.90
N PRO A 127 12.21 16.28 -1.66
CA PRO A 127 11.08 17.00 -1.10
C PRO A 127 10.42 16.06 -0.09
N SER A 128 10.10 16.55 1.10
CA SER A 128 9.49 15.79 2.21
C SER A 128 8.27 14.95 1.77
N HIS A 129 8.49 13.69 1.41
CA HIS A 129 7.42 12.75 1.06
C HIS A 129 7.59 11.44 1.84
N SER A 130 6.68 11.22 2.80
CA SER A 130 6.50 9.92 3.45
C SER A 130 5.72 8.97 2.53
N LEU A 131 5.95 7.66 2.68
CA LEU A 131 5.17 6.55 2.05
C LEU A 131 3.66 6.69 2.24
N ASP A 132 3.27 7.33 3.31
CA ASP A 132 1.92 7.67 3.69
C ASP A 132 1.21 8.47 2.60
N ASN A 133 1.94 9.34 1.92
CA ASN A 133 1.43 10.13 0.82
C ASN A 133 1.16 9.30 -0.45
N ASP A 134 1.95 8.27 -0.72
CA ASP A 134 1.80 7.50 -1.96
C ASP A 134 0.57 6.57 -1.92
N MET A 135 0.28 5.93 -0.78
CA MET A 135 -0.93 5.11 -0.62
C MET A 135 -2.19 5.97 -0.71
N GLY A 136 -2.21 7.09 0.01
CA GLY A 136 -3.30 8.07 -0.07
C GLY A 136 -3.49 8.61 -1.49
N LEU A 137 -2.42 8.94 -2.19
CA LEU A 137 -2.47 9.40 -3.58
C LEU A 137 -3.00 8.32 -4.55
N CYS A 138 -2.67 7.04 -4.33
CA CYS A 138 -3.24 5.95 -5.11
C CYS A 138 -4.75 5.83 -4.90
N ILE A 139 -5.23 5.95 -3.65
CA ILE A 139 -6.66 5.96 -3.34
C ILE A 139 -7.35 7.16 -3.99
N VAL A 140 -6.75 8.35 -3.88
CA VAL A 140 -7.26 9.59 -4.50
C VAL A 140 -7.41 9.41 -6.00
N LYS A 141 -6.36 8.97 -6.68
CA LYS A 141 -6.33 8.83 -8.13
C LYS A 141 -7.33 7.78 -8.60
N ALA A 142 -7.32 6.60 -8.02
CA ALA A 142 -8.20 5.50 -8.37
C ALA A 142 -9.68 5.88 -8.20
N THR A 143 -10.03 6.44 -7.04
CA THR A 143 -11.41 6.83 -6.74
C THR A 143 -11.88 7.95 -7.65
N SER A 144 -11.08 9.01 -7.81
CA SER A 144 -11.44 10.14 -8.67
C SER A 144 -11.62 9.71 -10.13
N GLU A 145 -10.77 8.79 -10.61
CA GLU A 145 -10.85 8.27 -11.97
C GLU A 145 -12.11 7.44 -12.19
N VAL A 146 -12.45 6.53 -11.28
CA VAL A 146 -13.68 5.71 -11.35
C VAL A 146 -14.92 6.62 -11.34
N PHE A 147 -15.02 7.59 -10.43
CA PHE A 147 -16.15 8.51 -10.37
C PHE A 147 -16.27 9.34 -11.65
N ARG A 148 -15.16 9.81 -12.18
CA ARG A 148 -15.13 10.61 -13.42
C ARG A 148 -15.52 9.80 -14.64
N THR A 149 -14.98 8.60 -14.83
CA THR A 149 -15.14 7.82 -16.06
C THR A 149 -16.46 7.07 -16.11
N MET A 150 -16.92 6.53 -14.98
CA MET A 150 -18.10 5.69 -14.94
C MET A 150 -19.40 6.45 -14.65
N MET A 151 -19.30 7.57 -13.95
CA MET A 151 -20.49 8.31 -13.50
C MET A 151 -20.51 9.77 -13.98
N SER A 152 -19.44 10.23 -14.65
CA SER A 152 -19.26 11.66 -14.99
C SER A 152 -19.37 12.59 -13.77
N LEU A 153 -19.08 12.08 -12.57
CA LEU A 153 -19.08 12.82 -11.32
C LEU A 153 -17.66 13.23 -10.91
N LYS A 154 -17.53 14.46 -10.44
CA LYS A 154 -16.25 14.97 -9.92
C LYS A 154 -16.18 14.68 -8.42
N ALA A 155 -15.42 13.64 -8.03
CA ALA A 155 -15.05 13.40 -6.64
C ALA A 155 -13.82 14.26 -6.31
N VAL A 156 -14.00 15.25 -5.43
CA VAL A 156 -12.93 16.14 -4.97
C VAL A 156 -12.34 15.56 -3.70
N PRO A 157 -11.04 15.18 -3.69
CA PRO A 157 -10.42 14.63 -2.49
C PRO A 157 -10.16 15.72 -1.45
N GLY A 158 -10.31 15.36 -0.18
CA GLY A 158 -9.82 16.12 0.96
C GLY A 158 -8.43 15.65 1.41
N GLU A 159 -8.06 16.00 2.63
CA GLU A 159 -6.78 15.63 3.20
C GLU A 159 -6.72 14.12 3.52
N VAL A 160 -5.64 13.49 3.10
CA VAL A 160 -5.38 12.08 3.43
C VAL A 160 -4.96 11.99 4.89
N SER A 161 -5.60 11.12 5.66
CA SER A 161 -5.20 10.83 7.03
C SER A 161 -4.74 9.38 7.17
N ILE A 162 -3.76 9.20 8.05
CA ILE A 162 -3.29 7.89 8.49
C ILE A 162 -3.54 7.82 9.98
N GLU A 163 -4.35 6.88 10.36
CA GLU A 163 -4.81 6.79 11.73
C GLU A 163 -4.96 5.32 12.16
N LYS A 164 -5.09 5.10 13.45
CA LYS A 164 -5.57 3.83 13.94
C LYS A 164 -7.03 3.64 13.53
N ALA A 165 -7.38 2.42 13.18
CA ALA A 165 -8.72 2.09 12.78
C ALA A 165 -9.76 2.50 13.83
N GLN A 166 -10.72 3.30 13.40
CA GLN A 166 -11.78 3.86 14.24
C GLN A 166 -13.15 3.33 13.83
N ILE A 167 -14.16 3.62 14.66
CA ILE A 167 -15.56 3.33 14.31
C ILE A 167 -16.00 4.31 13.22
N ARG A 168 -16.42 3.80 12.06
CA ARG A 168 -17.00 4.58 10.96
C ARG A 168 -18.49 4.40 10.90
N LYS A 169 -19.19 5.49 10.66
CA LYS A 169 -20.64 5.50 10.46
C LYS A 169 -20.98 5.89 9.02
N ALA A 170 -21.97 5.21 8.44
CA ALA A 170 -22.50 5.55 7.12
C ALA A 170 -23.90 4.92 6.96
N GLU A 171 -24.65 5.37 5.95
CA GLU A 171 -25.90 4.74 5.53
C GLU A 171 -25.68 3.62 4.52
N VAL A 172 -24.58 3.72 3.73
CA VAL A 172 -24.17 2.71 2.76
C VAL A 172 -22.69 2.43 2.95
N ILE A 173 -22.34 1.14 3.11
CA ILE A 173 -20.96 0.67 3.22
C ILE A 173 -20.74 -0.40 2.15
N GLY A 174 -19.88 -0.11 1.18
CA GLY A 174 -19.33 -1.12 0.28
C GLY A 174 -17.94 -1.53 0.76
N SER A 175 -17.66 -2.82 0.93
CA SER A 175 -16.37 -3.30 1.42
C SER A 175 -15.88 -4.49 0.61
N ILE A 176 -14.60 -4.51 0.30
CA ILE A 176 -13.92 -5.59 -0.41
C ILE A 176 -12.72 -6.04 0.40
N GLY A 177 -12.58 -7.33 0.60
CA GLY A 177 -11.43 -7.91 1.29
C GLY A 177 -10.18 -7.88 0.39
N VAL A 178 -9.04 -7.72 1.02
CA VAL A 178 -7.71 -7.76 0.40
C VAL A 178 -6.95 -8.91 1.02
N ALA A 179 -6.47 -9.85 0.19
CA ALA A 179 -5.76 -11.03 0.64
C ALA A 179 -4.53 -11.31 -0.24
N GLY A 180 -3.43 -11.66 0.39
CA GLY A 180 -2.15 -11.93 -0.26
C GLY A 180 -1.03 -11.36 0.56
N PHE A 181 -0.14 -10.66 -0.09
CA PHE A 181 0.96 -9.95 0.56
C PHE A 181 0.44 -8.85 1.51
N LEU A 182 -0.48 -8.00 1.04
CA LEU A 182 -1.27 -7.14 1.91
C LEU A 182 -2.56 -7.89 2.27
N THR A 183 -2.90 -7.85 3.55
CA THR A 183 -4.17 -8.38 4.05
C THR A 183 -4.93 -7.24 4.70
N GLY A 184 -6.22 -7.14 4.41
CA GLY A 184 -7.03 -6.05 4.94
C GLY A 184 -8.35 -5.88 4.21
N SER A 185 -8.76 -4.62 4.03
CA SER A 185 -9.97 -4.30 3.28
C SER A 185 -9.94 -2.89 2.73
N ILE A 186 -10.62 -2.70 1.60
CA ILE A 186 -10.94 -1.39 1.04
C ILE A 186 -12.43 -1.19 1.23
N SER A 187 -12.83 -0.03 1.76
CA SER A 187 -14.22 0.26 2.07
C SER A 187 -14.61 1.67 1.68
N LEU A 188 -15.82 1.79 1.12
CA LEU A 188 -16.48 3.03 0.77
C LEU A 188 -17.57 3.30 1.80
N PHE A 189 -17.57 4.46 2.40
CA PHE A 189 -18.57 4.92 3.37
C PHE A 189 -19.28 6.14 2.80
N MET A 190 -20.57 6.03 2.52
CA MET A 190 -21.30 7.12 1.89
C MET A 190 -22.74 7.26 2.41
N PRO A 191 -23.33 8.45 2.31
CA PRO A 191 -24.75 8.64 2.55
C PRO A 191 -25.57 7.98 1.44
N LYS A 192 -26.80 7.52 1.77
CA LYS A 192 -27.69 6.85 0.81
C LYS A 192 -28.02 7.76 -0.39
N ALA A 193 -28.13 9.06 -0.16
CA ALA A 193 -28.36 10.05 -1.20
C ALA A 193 -27.23 10.06 -2.27
N LEU A 194 -25.96 9.94 -1.84
CA LEU A 194 -24.85 9.87 -2.79
C LEU A 194 -24.82 8.50 -3.49
N ALA A 195 -25.11 7.42 -2.79
CA ALA A 195 -25.18 6.09 -3.39
C ALA A 195 -26.24 6.06 -4.52
N GLN A 196 -27.44 6.57 -4.27
CA GLN A 196 -28.50 6.70 -5.26
C GLN A 196 -28.04 7.52 -6.47
N ARG A 197 -27.47 8.69 -6.23
CA ARG A 197 -26.97 9.58 -7.30
C ARG A 197 -25.86 8.92 -8.13
N ALA A 198 -24.90 8.25 -7.47
CA ALA A 198 -23.78 7.59 -8.14
C ALA A 198 -24.27 6.44 -9.02
N VAL A 199 -25.17 5.60 -8.50
CA VAL A 199 -25.73 4.47 -9.24
C VAL A 199 -26.62 4.91 -10.38
N ALA A 200 -27.49 5.90 -10.20
CA ALA A 200 -28.30 6.46 -11.28
C ALA A 200 -27.41 6.98 -12.42
N ALA A 201 -26.32 7.68 -12.10
CA ALA A 201 -25.36 8.16 -13.08
C ALA A 201 -24.60 7.01 -13.77
N MET A 202 -24.20 5.97 -13.04
CA MET A 202 -23.51 4.80 -13.57
C MET A 202 -24.40 4.01 -14.55
N LEU A 203 -25.69 3.91 -14.26
CA LEU A 203 -26.69 3.26 -15.11
C LEU A 203 -27.31 4.16 -16.19
N MET A 204 -26.79 5.40 -16.35
CA MET A 204 -27.28 6.40 -17.30
C MET A 204 -28.78 6.71 -17.16
N MET A 205 -29.29 6.69 -15.92
CA MET A 205 -30.66 6.99 -15.57
C MET A 205 -30.87 8.49 -15.38
N GLU A 206 -32.13 8.94 -15.41
CA GLU A 206 -32.47 10.33 -15.15
C GLU A 206 -32.02 10.79 -13.76
N PRO A 207 -31.45 12.01 -13.63
CA PRO A 207 -31.05 12.53 -12.33
C PRO A 207 -32.21 12.55 -11.32
N GLY A 208 -31.96 12.04 -10.12
CA GLY A 208 -32.98 11.95 -9.07
C GLY A 208 -33.80 10.64 -9.10
N THR A 209 -33.51 9.71 -9.99
CA THR A 209 -34.10 8.37 -9.97
C THR A 209 -33.75 7.70 -8.64
N ILE A 210 -34.76 7.16 -7.95
CA ILE A 210 -34.62 6.39 -6.71
C ILE A 210 -34.70 4.90 -7.05
N LEU A 211 -33.62 4.18 -6.77
CA LEU A 211 -33.59 2.73 -6.96
C LEU A 211 -34.00 2.00 -5.67
N PRO A 212 -34.61 0.81 -5.80
CA PRO A 212 -34.83 -0.06 -4.66
C PRO A 212 -33.49 -0.52 -4.06
N ASP A 213 -33.49 -0.82 -2.77
CA ASP A 213 -32.26 -1.19 -2.05
C ASP A 213 -31.57 -2.44 -2.65
N SER A 214 -32.32 -3.37 -3.22
CA SER A 214 -31.74 -4.55 -3.90
C SER A 214 -30.88 -4.18 -5.10
N GLU A 215 -31.34 -3.28 -5.95
CA GLU A 215 -30.58 -2.80 -7.12
C GLU A 215 -29.42 -1.91 -6.67
N LEU A 216 -29.61 -1.13 -5.62
CA LEU A 216 -28.57 -0.29 -5.04
C LEU A 216 -27.42 -1.14 -4.47
N VAL A 217 -27.73 -2.26 -3.80
CA VAL A 217 -26.72 -3.21 -3.28
C VAL A 217 -25.85 -3.75 -4.41
N ASP A 218 -26.44 -4.25 -5.49
CA ASP A 218 -25.72 -4.82 -6.62
C ASP A 218 -24.80 -3.79 -7.27
N ALA A 219 -25.32 -2.59 -7.55
CA ALA A 219 -24.58 -1.54 -8.22
C ALA A 219 -23.46 -0.93 -7.33
N ILE A 220 -23.68 -0.78 -6.03
CA ILE A 220 -22.64 -0.36 -5.08
C ILE A 220 -21.58 -1.45 -4.92
N GLY A 221 -21.95 -2.73 -5.01
CA GLY A 221 -21.00 -3.83 -5.09
C GLY A 221 -20.05 -3.67 -6.26
N GLU A 222 -20.61 -3.41 -7.45
CA GLU A 222 -19.78 -3.18 -8.64
C GLU A 222 -18.89 -1.91 -8.51
N LEU A 223 -19.45 -0.80 -8.02
CA LEU A 223 -18.66 0.41 -7.75
C LEU A 223 -17.51 0.13 -6.77
N THR A 224 -17.76 -0.63 -5.72
CA THR A 224 -16.74 -1.02 -4.73
C THR A 224 -15.64 -1.87 -5.38
N ASN A 225 -16.03 -2.82 -6.22
CA ASN A 225 -15.12 -3.66 -6.98
C ASN A 225 -14.26 -2.83 -7.96
N MET A 226 -14.86 -1.88 -8.65
CA MET A 226 -14.14 -0.99 -9.57
C MET A 226 -13.13 -0.10 -8.84
N VAL A 227 -13.51 0.51 -7.72
CA VAL A 227 -12.60 1.33 -6.91
C VAL A 227 -11.48 0.47 -6.34
N GLY A 228 -11.79 -0.69 -5.76
CA GLY A 228 -10.80 -1.63 -5.22
C GLY A 228 -9.83 -2.14 -6.28
N GLY A 229 -10.35 -2.51 -7.46
CA GLY A 229 -9.55 -2.94 -8.61
C GLY A 229 -8.65 -1.83 -9.17
N SER A 230 -9.16 -0.60 -9.22
CA SER A 230 -8.37 0.56 -9.64
C SER A 230 -7.27 0.89 -8.64
N ILE A 231 -7.54 0.85 -7.32
CA ILE A 231 -6.53 0.99 -6.27
C ILE A 231 -5.48 -0.11 -6.39
N LYS A 232 -5.89 -1.37 -6.61
CA LYS A 232 -4.98 -2.49 -6.87
C LYS A 232 -4.06 -2.18 -8.05
N THR A 233 -4.60 -1.70 -9.15
CA THR A 233 -3.85 -1.37 -10.36
C THR A 233 -2.86 -0.22 -10.14
N GLU A 234 -3.28 0.85 -9.46
CA GLU A 234 -2.41 2.00 -9.17
C GLU A 234 -1.26 1.62 -8.22
N LEU A 235 -1.53 0.79 -7.23
CA LEU A 235 -0.50 0.32 -6.31
C LEU A 235 0.49 -0.63 -6.98
N PHE A 236 0.03 -1.46 -7.94
CA PHE A 236 0.78 -2.63 -8.42
C PHE A 236 0.76 -2.78 -9.93
N GLN A 237 1.30 -1.79 -10.65
CA GLN A 237 1.31 -1.76 -12.13
C GLN A 237 2.00 -2.97 -12.80
N LYS A 238 2.77 -3.81 -12.09
CA LYS A 238 3.53 -4.93 -12.68
C LYS A 238 3.54 -6.25 -11.90
N THR A 239 3.12 -6.28 -10.65
CA THR A 239 3.11 -7.53 -9.85
C THR A 239 1.88 -7.55 -8.96
N PRO A 240 0.99 -8.54 -9.09
CA PRO A 240 -0.17 -8.64 -8.21
C PRO A 240 0.31 -9.03 -6.81
N LEU A 241 0.32 -8.07 -5.88
CA LEU A 241 0.72 -8.30 -4.49
C LEU A 241 -0.44 -8.72 -3.60
N PHE A 242 -1.67 -8.59 -4.09
CA PHE A 242 -2.85 -9.09 -3.40
C PHE A 242 -4.01 -9.33 -4.37
N ASP A 243 -4.90 -10.20 -3.97
CA ASP A 243 -6.20 -10.38 -4.60
C ASP A 243 -7.29 -9.67 -3.81
N ILE A 244 -8.35 -9.31 -4.51
CA ILE A 244 -9.54 -8.73 -3.91
C ILE A 244 -10.66 -9.77 -3.88
N SER A 245 -11.45 -9.76 -2.80
CA SER A 245 -12.60 -10.65 -2.64
C SER A 245 -13.80 -10.16 -3.46
N ILE A 246 -14.89 -10.91 -3.41
CA ILE A 246 -16.20 -10.41 -3.80
C ILE A 246 -16.60 -9.29 -2.83
N PRO A 247 -17.19 -8.18 -3.30
CA PRO A 247 -17.64 -7.09 -2.45
C PRO A 247 -18.82 -7.49 -1.55
N SER A 248 -18.87 -6.89 -0.39
CA SER A 248 -20.03 -6.94 0.52
C SER A 248 -20.60 -5.54 0.64
N VAL A 249 -21.92 -5.42 0.56
CA VAL A 249 -22.60 -4.12 0.65
C VAL A 249 -23.65 -4.16 1.77
N TYR A 250 -23.71 -3.10 2.54
CA TYR A 250 -24.63 -2.92 3.64
C TYR A 250 -25.35 -1.58 3.48
N ILE A 251 -26.67 -1.57 3.68
CA ILE A 251 -27.52 -0.38 3.64
C ILE A 251 -28.32 -0.33 4.95
N GLY A 252 -28.33 0.82 5.61
CA GLY A 252 -29.07 1.02 6.86
C GLY A 252 -28.87 2.44 7.38
N GLU A 253 -29.74 2.88 8.30
CA GLU A 253 -29.76 4.27 8.78
C GLU A 253 -28.59 4.65 9.71
N ASP A 254 -28.01 3.72 10.44
CA ASP A 254 -26.91 3.99 11.39
C ASP A 254 -25.90 2.84 11.43
N LEU A 255 -25.41 2.48 10.24
CA LEU A 255 -24.41 1.43 10.13
C LEU A 255 -23.11 1.87 10.78
N GLN A 256 -22.54 0.97 11.58
CA GLN A 256 -21.25 1.17 12.21
C GLN A 256 -20.31 0.05 11.81
N ARG A 257 -19.15 0.41 11.25
CA ARG A 257 -18.05 -0.53 11.08
C ARG A 257 -17.03 -0.30 12.17
N ARG A 258 -16.75 -1.36 12.93
CA ARG A 258 -15.73 -1.38 13.97
C ARG A 258 -14.54 -2.20 13.49
N SER A 259 -13.37 -1.63 13.47
CA SER A 259 -12.13 -2.41 13.37
C SER A 259 -11.68 -2.86 14.76
N VAL A 260 -11.18 -4.09 14.87
CA VAL A 260 -10.89 -4.74 16.16
C VAL A 260 -9.40 -4.66 16.52
N SER A 261 -8.57 -4.04 15.71
CA SER A 261 -7.11 -4.12 15.84
C SER A 261 -6.41 -2.75 15.74
N ASP A 262 -5.17 -2.72 16.20
CA ASP A 262 -4.22 -1.60 16.01
C ASP A 262 -3.74 -1.47 14.55
N ASP A 263 -4.62 -1.76 13.58
CA ASP A 263 -4.31 -1.78 12.16
C ASP A 263 -4.08 -0.39 11.61
N LEU A 264 -3.24 -0.30 10.58
CA LEU A 264 -2.97 0.93 9.88
C LEU A 264 -4.11 1.23 8.91
N CYS A 265 -4.69 2.41 9.04
CA CYS A 265 -5.84 2.86 8.27
C CYS A 265 -5.49 4.11 7.46
N PHE A 266 -5.56 4.01 6.13
CA PHE A 266 -5.50 5.14 5.22
C PHE A 266 -6.92 5.58 4.90
N LEU A 267 -7.28 6.78 5.29
CA LEU A 267 -8.58 7.37 5.05
C LEU A 267 -8.48 8.57 4.13
N VAL A 268 -9.27 8.56 3.07
CA VAL A 268 -9.40 9.69 2.14
C VAL A 268 -10.86 10.13 2.09
N PRO A 269 -11.18 11.33 2.58
CA PRO A 269 -12.49 11.92 2.40
C PRO A 269 -12.62 12.49 0.99
N PHE A 270 -13.83 12.47 0.45
CA PHE A 270 -14.18 13.04 -0.85
C PHE A 270 -15.48 13.82 -0.76
N THR A 271 -15.63 14.79 -1.67
CA THR A 271 -16.87 15.55 -1.85
C THR A 271 -17.36 15.44 -3.29
N VAL A 272 -18.64 15.17 -3.47
CA VAL A 272 -19.34 15.18 -4.78
C VAL A 272 -20.53 16.15 -4.68
N GLY A 273 -20.36 17.35 -5.22
CA GLY A 273 -21.33 18.43 -5.01
C GLY A 273 -21.37 18.85 -3.54
N ASP A 274 -22.48 18.63 -2.89
CA ASP A 274 -22.74 18.92 -1.46
C ASP A 274 -22.65 17.66 -0.54
N LEU A 275 -22.39 16.50 -1.12
CA LEU A 275 -22.37 15.22 -0.42
C LEU A 275 -20.93 14.75 -0.19
N ASN A 276 -20.69 14.27 1.02
CA ASN A 276 -19.38 13.74 1.42
C ASN A 276 -19.41 12.22 1.53
N PHE A 277 -18.28 11.59 1.16
CA PHE A 277 -18.03 10.18 1.36
C PHE A 277 -16.56 9.96 1.71
N SER A 278 -16.19 8.74 2.11
CA SER A 278 -14.80 8.41 2.33
C SER A 278 -14.45 7.03 1.80
N VAL A 279 -13.18 6.89 1.43
CA VAL A 279 -12.57 5.61 1.08
C VAL A 279 -11.50 5.29 2.11
N GLU A 280 -11.61 4.12 2.69
CA GLU A 280 -10.70 3.59 3.69
C GLU A 280 -9.93 2.39 3.10
N PHE A 281 -8.63 2.38 3.26
CA PHE A 281 -7.82 1.19 3.08
C PHE A 281 -7.25 0.78 4.44
N LEU A 282 -7.79 -0.28 5.01
CA LEU A 282 -7.35 -0.88 6.25
C LEU A 282 -6.34 -1.98 5.96
N MET A 283 -5.14 -1.87 6.53
CA MET A 283 -4.12 -2.92 6.47
C MET A 283 -4.01 -3.62 7.81
N VAL A 284 -4.27 -4.93 7.80
CA VAL A 284 -4.13 -5.77 9.00
C VAL A 284 -2.67 -6.10 9.23
N THR A 285 -2.17 -5.70 10.38
CA THR A 285 -0.83 -6.09 10.83
C THR A 285 -0.90 -7.50 11.42
N LYS A 286 -0.27 -8.49 10.78
CA LYS A 286 -0.16 -9.82 11.37
C LYS A 286 0.57 -9.71 12.71
N LYS A 287 -0.14 -9.93 13.82
CA LYS A 287 0.51 -10.34 15.06
C LYS A 287 0.91 -11.80 14.88
N ASP A 288 2.14 -12.16 15.15
CA ASP A 288 2.59 -13.53 15.13
C ASP A 288 1.58 -14.40 15.92
N GLY A 289 0.86 -15.30 15.22
CA GLY A 289 0.04 -16.35 15.80
C GLY A 289 -1.49 -16.20 15.79
N GLY A 290 -2.11 -15.41 14.90
CA GLY A 290 -3.59 -15.28 14.89
C GLY A 290 -4.23 -15.35 13.51
N THR A 291 -5.12 -16.29 13.32
CA THR A 291 -5.95 -16.49 12.14
C THR A 291 -7.11 -15.47 12.09
N GLY A 292 -7.28 -14.80 10.96
CA GLY A 292 -8.57 -14.33 10.48
C GLY A 292 -9.05 -12.96 10.93
N VAL A 293 -9.34 -12.12 9.94
CA VAL A 293 -10.10 -10.89 10.10
C VAL A 293 -11.56 -11.24 10.42
N GLN A 294 -12.00 -11.01 11.65
CA GLN A 294 -13.44 -10.99 11.95
C GLN A 294 -13.96 -9.56 11.76
N GLN A 295 -14.71 -9.34 10.68
CA GLN A 295 -15.53 -8.13 10.50
C GLN A 295 -16.81 -8.31 11.32
N THR A 296 -16.97 -7.55 12.36
CA THR A 296 -18.23 -7.54 13.13
C THR A 296 -19.00 -6.26 12.79
N LEU A 297 -20.11 -6.43 12.10
CA LEU A 297 -21.12 -5.38 11.94
C LEU A 297 -22.13 -5.48 13.08
N VAL A 298 -22.32 -4.40 13.76
CA VAL A 298 -23.33 -4.29 14.82
C VAL A 298 -24.46 -3.40 14.32
N ASN A 299 -25.62 -4.00 14.08
CA ASN A 299 -26.86 -3.24 13.95
C ASN A 299 -27.30 -2.78 15.36
N SER A 300 -27.30 -1.49 15.61
CA SER A 300 -27.84 -0.94 16.82
C SER A 300 -29.38 -0.79 16.70
N ASN A 301 -30.08 -1.93 16.58
CA ASN A 301 -31.50 -1.95 16.86
C ASN A 301 -31.67 -2.22 18.35
N HIS A 302 -31.91 -1.16 19.13
CA HIS A 302 -32.55 -1.25 20.42
C HIS A 302 -33.88 -0.53 20.35
N GLY A 303 -34.94 -1.31 20.65
CA GLY A 303 -36.34 -1.08 20.63
C GLY A 303 -36.89 0.15 21.34
#